data_9468f2557c426beec8a8553faba4f2cc
#
_entry.id   9468f2557c426beec8a8553faba4f2cc
#
_cell.length_a   1.000
_cell.length_b   1.000
_cell.length_c   1.000
_cell.angle_alpha   90.00
_cell.angle_beta   90.00
_cell.angle_gamma   90.00
#
_symmetry.space_group_name_H-M   'P 1'
#
loop_
_entity.id
_entity.type
_entity.pdbx_description
1 polymer ?
#
loop_
_entity_poly.entity_id
_entity_poly.type
_entity_poly.pdbx_seq_one_letter_code
_entity_poly.pdbx_strand_id
1 'polypeptide(L)'
;MAENNQKIKLLRIIEYLRAESDAGKPVSTSQIIAYLNSIHISCERRTLYKDMDMLIESGANIVKTELGRENAYYINEVSFSLAEVKTLIDAVQAANFVPADKTADLVEKLLAYAGVRRSEIVRDNIIFYNNHKHSNEDIFENIEQLELAIRQKKQVSFYYFDLDEKRNRVYRKEKKRYITDPVALVFSEDNYYLVAYSQKYQNAVNYRVDRMDTVEIEEEPICEEALIKKRKTETYPEQVFKMYNGETETVTLEFAPERLGSVYDKFGEQIEIRHADGGWLKIKVTVQISPPFFSWVFQFKDKMRIVEPASVLEEYKDSIKTLLLIINDV
;
A
#
# COMPACT_ATOMS: atom_id res chain seq x y z
N MET A 1 -47.12 7.40 6.00
CA MET A 1 -46.33 6.53 6.88
C MET A 1 -46.14 5.11 6.31
N ALA A 2 -47.15 4.43 5.75
CA ALA A 2 -47.04 3.05 5.23
C ALA A 2 -46.09 2.92 4.02
N GLU A 3 -46.09 3.88 3.10
CA GLU A 3 -45.26 3.87 1.89
C GLU A 3 -43.77 4.06 2.19
N ASN A 4 -43.45 4.82 3.23
CA ASN A 4 -42.08 5.00 3.69
C ASN A 4 -41.53 3.75 4.38
N ASN A 5 -42.37 3.01 5.10
CA ASN A 5 -42.00 1.75 5.74
C ASN A 5 -41.67 0.62 4.73
N GLN A 6 -42.30 0.62 3.56
CA GLN A 6 -42.00 -0.37 2.52
C GLN A 6 -40.64 -0.15 1.88
N LYS A 7 -40.27 1.11 1.58
CA LYS A 7 -38.97 1.44 1.01
C LYS A 7 -37.83 1.16 2.00
N ILE A 8 -38.04 1.49 3.28
CA ILE A 8 -37.10 1.20 4.36
C ILE A 8 -36.94 -0.31 4.55
N LYS A 9 -38.01 -1.10 4.39
CA LYS A 9 -37.98 -2.56 4.52
C LYS A 9 -36.99 -3.21 3.57
N LEU A 10 -37.00 -2.83 2.27
CA LEU A 10 -36.08 -3.39 1.28
C LEU A 10 -34.63 -3.10 1.60
N LEU A 11 -34.33 -1.87 2.03
CA LEU A 11 -33.00 -1.48 2.46
C LEU A 11 -32.53 -2.30 3.68
N ARG A 12 -33.42 -2.48 4.68
CA ARG A 12 -33.13 -3.27 5.88
C ARG A 12 -32.92 -4.77 5.58
N ILE A 13 -33.61 -5.32 4.60
CA ILE A 13 -33.39 -6.68 4.13
C ILE A 13 -31.98 -6.82 3.54
N ILE A 14 -31.57 -5.90 2.65
CA ILE A 14 -30.24 -5.91 2.04
C ILE A 14 -29.15 -5.77 3.12
N GLU A 15 -29.29 -4.81 4.04
CA GLU A 15 -28.34 -4.61 5.15
C GLU A 15 -28.23 -5.88 6.02
N TYR A 16 -29.36 -6.52 6.34
CA TYR A 16 -29.38 -7.72 7.14
C TYR A 16 -28.72 -8.90 6.42
N LEU A 17 -29.01 -9.08 5.14
CA LEU A 17 -28.36 -10.12 4.34
C LEU A 17 -26.85 -9.88 4.21
N ARG A 18 -26.41 -8.64 4.05
CA ARG A 18 -24.97 -8.28 4.03
C ARG A 18 -24.27 -8.63 5.33
N ALA A 19 -24.94 -8.34 6.45
CA ALA A 19 -24.35 -8.55 7.77
C ALA A 19 -24.34 -10.03 8.18
N GLU A 20 -25.39 -10.80 7.86
CA GLU A 20 -25.67 -12.10 8.49
C GLU A 20 -25.62 -13.29 7.52
N SER A 21 -25.40 -13.07 6.21
CA SER A 21 -25.45 -14.17 5.24
C SER A 21 -24.25 -14.25 4.31
N ASP A 22 -23.89 -15.46 3.95
CA ASP A 22 -22.98 -15.81 2.86
C ASP A 22 -23.36 -17.17 2.26
N ALA A 23 -22.63 -17.64 1.23
CA ALA A 23 -22.88 -18.93 0.58
C ALA A 23 -22.84 -20.15 1.54
N GLY A 24 -22.10 -20.05 2.64
CA GLY A 24 -21.99 -21.11 3.66
C GLY A 24 -22.99 -20.95 4.82
N LYS A 25 -23.64 -19.77 4.94
CA LYS A 25 -24.60 -19.44 5.99
C LYS A 25 -25.75 -18.63 5.40
N PRO A 26 -26.63 -19.25 4.58
CA PRO A 26 -27.82 -18.56 4.08
C PRO A 26 -28.80 -18.29 5.21
N VAL A 27 -29.54 -17.19 5.13
CA VAL A 27 -30.54 -16.77 6.10
C VAL A 27 -31.91 -17.21 5.62
N SER A 28 -32.65 -17.91 6.49
CA SER A 28 -34.02 -18.42 6.18
C SER A 28 -35.05 -17.29 6.15
N THR A 29 -36.14 -17.55 5.43
CA THR A 29 -37.34 -16.67 5.42
C THR A 29 -37.80 -16.30 6.83
N SER A 30 -37.82 -17.27 7.73
CA SER A 30 -38.25 -17.06 9.14
C SER A 30 -37.29 -16.12 9.88
N GLN A 31 -36.00 -16.22 9.67
CA GLN A 31 -35.00 -15.32 10.28
C GLN A 31 -35.13 -13.89 9.77
N ILE A 32 -35.33 -13.68 8.46
CA ILE A 32 -35.56 -12.33 7.89
C ILE A 32 -36.83 -11.70 8.49
N ILE A 33 -37.92 -12.46 8.61
CA ILE A 33 -39.17 -11.98 9.23
C ILE A 33 -38.96 -11.63 10.72
N ALA A 34 -38.25 -12.48 11.45
CA ALA A 34 -37.94 -12.22 12.87
C ALA A 34 -37.10 -10.93 13.03
N TYR A 35 -36.09 -10.72 12.18
CA TYR A 35 -35.33 -9.50 12.16
C TYR A 35 -36.20 -8.25 11.87
N LEU A 36 -37.02 -8.30 10.81
CA LEU A 36 -37.88 -7.17 10.47
C LEU A 36 -38.85 -6.83 11.61
N ASN A 37 -39.43 -7.83 12.27
CA ASN A 37 -40.30 -7.64 13.44
C ASN A 37 -39.53 -7.02 14.61
N SER A 38 -38.26 -7.37 14.85
CA SER A 38 -37.45 -6.80 15.93
C SER A 38 -37.20 -5.31 15.75
N ILE A 39 -37.23 -4.83 14.51
CA ILE A 39 -37.09 -3.40 14.18
C ILE A 39 -38.44 -2.73 13.88
N HIS A 40 -39.54 -3.34 14.34
CA HIS A 40 -40.92 -2.84 14.20
C HIS A 40 -41.42 -2.71 12.75
N ILE A 41 -40.89 -3.51 11.82
CA ILE A 41 -41.38 -3.62 10.44
C ILE A 41 -42.14 -4.94 10.28
N SER A 42 -43.46 -4.88 10.23
CA SER A 42 -44.28 -6.07 10.01
C SER A 42 -44.13 -6.55 8.56
N CYS A 43 -43.89 -7.86 8.38
CA CYS A 43 -43.79 -8.50 7.10
C CYS A 43 -44.34 -9.91 7.11
N GLU A 44 -45.30 -10.16 6.21
CA GLU A 44 -45.80 -11.50 5.98
C GLU A 44 -44.92 -12.29 5.00
N ARG A 45 -44.88 -13.63 5.16
CA ARG A 45 -44.06 -14.52 4.31
C ARG A 45 -44.29 -14.31 2.81
N ARG A 46 -45.55 -14.18 2.38
CA ARG A 46 -45.93 -13.97 0.98
C ARG A 46 -45.40 -12.62 0.44
N THR A 47 -45.43 -11.59 1.29
CA THR A 47 -44.91 -10.27 0.93
C THR A 47 -43.37 -10.28 0.82
N LEU A 48 -42.71 -10.96 1.76
CA LEU A 48 -41.27 -11.13 1.74
C LEU A 48 -40.79 -11.82 0.44
N TYR A 49 -41.49 -12.85 -0.02
CA TYR A 49 -41.12 -13.48 -1.31
C TYR A 49 -41.17 -12.53 -2.48
N LYS A 50 -42.23 -11.70 -2.57
CA LYS A 50 -42.33 -10.67 -3.62
C LYS A 50 -41.22 -9.63 -3.51
N ASP A 51 -40.88 -9.21 -2.29
CA ASP A 51 -39.82 -8.26 -2.03
C ASP A 51 -38.45 -8.85 -2.46
N MET A 52 -38.21 -10.12 -2.17
CA MET A 52 -36.96 -10.81 -2.57
C MET A 52 -36.86 -10.98 -4.08
N ASP A 53 -37.97 -11.40 -4.74
CA ASP A 53 -38.00 -11.52 -6.20
C ASP A 53 -37.75 -10.16 -6.86
N MET A 54 -38.36 -9.08 -6.34
CA MET A 54 -38.13 -7.70 -6.82
C MET A 54 -36.67 -7.27 -6.65
N LEU A 55 -36.05 -7.56 -5.50
CA LEU A 55 -34.63 -7.24 -5.27
C LEU A 55 -33.70 -7.98 -6.22
N ILE A 56 -33.96 -9.26 -6.47
CA ILE A 56 -33.21 -10.08 -7.44
C ILE A 56 -33.38 -9.53 -8.85
N GLU A 57 -34.61 -9.25 -9.27
CA GLU A 57 -34.90 -8.68 -10.60
C GLU A 57 -34.30 -7.28 -10.78
N SER A 58 -34.19 -6.50 -9.72
CA SER A 58 -33.52 -5.18 -9.75
C SER A 58 -31.99 -5.23 -9.86
N GLY A 59 -31.40 -6.44 -9.87
CA GLY A 59 -29.95 -6.64 -9.98
C GLY A 59 -29.21 -6.71 -8.63
N ALA A 60 -29.92 -6.84 -7.51
CA ALA A 60 -29.26 -7.16 -6.25
C ALA A 60 -28.66 -8.58 -6.33
N ASN A 61 -27.39 -8.72 -5.96
CA ASN A 61 -26.68 -10.02 -5.99
C ASN A 61 -27.15 -10.98 -4.91
N ILE A 62 -28.46 -11.20 -4.82
CA ILE A 62 -29.08 -12.11 -3.86
C ILE A 62 -29.29 -13.46 -4.52
N VAL A 63 -28.75 -14.49 -3.89
CA VAL A 63 -28.95 -15.89 -4.31
C VAL A 63 -30.02 -16.52 -3.44
N LYS A 64 -31.02 -17.14 -4.08
CA LYS A 64 -32.04 -17.94 -3.43
C LYS A 64 -31.57 -19.38 -3.34
N THR A 65 -31.72 -19.99 -2.18
CA THR A 65 -31.41 -21.39 -1.89
C THR A 65 -32.47 -21.96 -0.95
N GLU A 66 -32.27 -23.15 -0.48
CA GLU A 66 -33.16 -23.80 0.49
C GLU A 66 -32.40 -24.18 1.77
N LEU A 67 -33.01 -23.93 2.91
CA LEU A 67 -32.53 -24.37 4.22
C LEU A 67 -33.62 -25.27 4.85
N GLY A 68 -33.44 -26.58 4.73
CA GLY A 68 -34.47 -27.55 5.11
C GLY A 68 -35.68 -27.47 4.19
N ARG A 69 -36.85 -27.02 4.73
CA ARG A 69 -38.10 -26.85 3.97
C ARG A 69 -38.46 -25.38 3.72
N GLU A 70 -37.55 -24.49 3.95
CA GLU A 70 -37.77 -23.05 3.77
C GLU A 70 -36.84 -22.47 2.68
N ASN A 71 -37.35 -21.46 1.97
CA ASN A 71 -36.49 -20.64 1.17
C ASN A 71 -35.49 -19.88 2.06
N ALA A 72 -34.27 -19.87 1.65
CA ALA A 72 -33.19 -19.10 2.28
C ALA A 72 -32.49 -18.24 1.24
N TYR A 73 -31.84 -17.20 1.69
CA TYR A 73 -31.22 -16.21 0.82
C TYR A 73 -29.87 -15.82 1.38
N TYR A 74 -28.95 -15.52 0.48
CA TYR A 74 -27.69 -14.88 0.84
C TYR A 74 -27.29 -13.88 -0.22
N ILE A 75 -26.51 -12.90 0.19
CA ILE A 75 -25.96 -11.94 -0.74
C ILE A 75 -24.65 -12.51 -1.30
N ASN A 76 -24.54 -12.57 -2.63
CA ASN A 76 -23.34 -13.00 -3.34
C ASN A 76 -22.59 -11.76 -3.81
N GLU A 77 -22.27 -10.85 -2.89
CA GLU A 77 -21.36 -9.75 -3.24
C GLU A 77 -19.97 -10.33 -3.47
N VAL A 78 -19.22 -9.71 -4.40
CA VAL A 78 -17.81 -10.02 -4.62
C VAL A 78 -17.08 -9.63 -3.35
N SER A 79 -17.08 -10.53 -2.39
CA SER A 79 -16.30 -10.38 -1.16
C SER A 79 -14.92 -10.99 -1.39
N PHE A 80 -13.92 -10.39 -0.80
CA PHE A 80 -12.60 -10.99 -0.76
C PHE A 80 -12.66 -12.43 -0.23
N SER A 81 -11.88 -13.33 -0.81
CA SER A 81 -11.65 -14.66 -0.25
C SER A 81 -10.95 -14.56 1.12
N LEU A 82 -10.99 -15.64 1.89
CA LEU A 82 -10.30 -15.68 3.19
C LEU A 82 -8.81 -15.34 3.07
N ALA A 83 -8.14 -15.86 2.03
CA ALA A 83 -6.73 -15.59 1.79
C ALA A 83 -6.47 -14.13 1.41
N GLU A 84 -7.33 -13.53 0.58
CA GLU A 84 -7.21 -12.13 0.18
C GLU A 84 -7.40 -11.19 1.37
N VAL A 85 -8.43 -11.40 2.20
CA VAL A 85 -8.64 -10.60 3.41
C VAL A 85 -7.46 -10.72 4.36
N LYS A 86 -6.98 -11.96 4.60
CA LYS A 86 -5.81 -12.17 5.45
C LYS A 86 -4.59 -11.45 4.90
N THR A 87 -4.32 -11.54 3.61
CA THR A 87 -3.20 -10.85 2.96
C THR A 87 -3.30 -9.33 3.13
N LEU A 88 -4.50 -8.76 2.94
CA LEU A 88 -4.71 -7.32 3.14
C LEU A 88 -4.51 -6.90 4.59
N ILE A 89 -5.01 -7.68 5.55
CA ILE A 89 -4.82 -7.42 6.98
C ILE A 89 -3.35 -7.50 7.36
N ASP A 90 -2.64 -8.55 6.94
CA ASP A 90 -1.23 -8.73 7.22
C ASP A 90 -0.41 -7.57 6.61
N ALA A 91 -0.73 -7.12 5.39
CA ALA A 91 -0.09 -5.97 4.76
C ALA A 91 -0.31 -4.66 5.54
N VAL A 92 -1.54 -4.40 6.00
CA VAL A 92 -1.86 -3.22 6.83
C VAL A 92 -1.15 -3.28 8.17
N GLN A 93 -1.08 -4.45 8.79
CA GLN A 93 -0.37 -4.64 10.06
C GLN A 93 1.15 -4.47 9.89
N ALA A 94 1.73 -4.99 8.82
CA ALA A 94 3.15 -4.86 8.52
C ALA A 94 3.56 -3.43 8.16
N ALA A 95 2.65 -2.61 7.65
CA ALA A 95 2.93 -1.25 7.22
C ALA A 95 3.25 -0.33 8.41
N ASN A 96 4.54 -0.04 8.62
CA ASN A 96 5.01 0.78 9.75
C ASN A 96 4.54 2.24 9.69
N PHE A 97 4.29 2.77 8.50
CA PHE A 97 3.84 4.15 8.30
C PHE A 97 2.40 4.39 8.80
N VAL A 98 1.59 3.34 8.93
CA VAL A 98 0.21 3.44 9.43
C VAL A 98 0.22 3.48 10.96
N PRO A 99 -0.29 4.53 11.62
CA PRO A 99 -0.41 4.59 13.09
C PRO A 99 -1.23 3.43 13.67
N ALA A 100 -1.01 3.11 14.94
CA ALA A 100 -1.59 1.92 15.56
C ALA A 100 -3.13 1.95 15.61
N ASP A 101 -3.71 3.11 15.95
CA ASP A 101 -5.17 3.34 15.99
C ASP A 101 -5.79 3.19 14.58
N LYS A 102 -5.17 3.78 13.57
CA LYS A 102 -5.57 3.65 12.16
C LYS A 102 -5.42 2.22 11.64
N THR A 103 -4.40 1.50 12.09
CA THR A 103 -4.23 0.07 11.76
C THR A 103 -5.42 -0.73 12.28
N ALA A 104 -5.83 -0.53 13.53
CA ALA A 104 -6.98 -1.22 14.11
C ALA A 104 -8.28 -0.92 13.34
N ASP A 105 -8.54 0.36 13.03
CA ASP A 105 -9.71 0.78 12.26
C ASP A 105 -9.76 0.17 10.85
N LEU A 106 -8.61 0.15 10.14
CA LEU A 106 -8.52 -0.48 8.82
C LEU A 106 -8.74 -1.99 8.88
N VAL A 107 -8.21 -2.67 9.88
CA VAL A 107 -8.43 -4.12 10.09
C VAL A 107 -9.91 -4.41 10.30
N GLU A 108 -10.61 -3.62 11.15
CA GLU A 108 -12.05 -3.79 11.34
C GLU A 108 -12.85 -3.55 10.06
N LYS A 109 -12.51 -2.55 9.27
CA LYS A 109 -13.13 -2.30 7.96
C LYS A 109 -12.91 -3.47 6.99
N LEU A 110 -11.70 -4.01 6.92
CA LEU A 110 -11.39 -5.16 6.07
C LEU A 110 -12.16 -6.41 6.51
N LEU A 111 -12.27 -6.65 7.82
CA LEU A 111 -13.07 -7.75 8.37
C LEU A 111 -14.55 -7.62 8.02
N ALA A 112 -15.09 -6.40 8.03
CA ALA A 112 -16.48 -6.15 7.64
C ALA A 112 -16.74 -6.54 6.17
N TYR A 113 -15.76 -6.34 5.27
CA TYR A 113 -15.86 -6.77 3.87
C TYR A 113 -15.73 -8.28 3.65
N ALA A 114 -15.20 -9.03 4.64
CA ALA A 114 -15.04 -10.47 4.53
C ALA A 114 -16.35 -11.27 4.69
N GLY A 115 -17.36 -10.66 5.29
CA GLY A 115 -18.58 -11.33 5.75
C GLY A 115 -18.38 -12.02 7.11
N VAL A 116 -19.49 -12.27 7.81
CA VAL A 116 -19.47 -12.67 9.24
C VAL A 116 -18.62 -13.91 9.51
N ARG A 117 -18.84 -14.99 8.75
CA ARG A 117 -18.13 -16.26 8.98
C ARG A 117 -16.63 -16.18 8.71
N ARG A 118 -16.24 -15.48 7.66
CA ARG A 118 -14.82 -15.32 7.30
C ARG A 118 -14.10 -14.41 8.29
N SER A 119 -14.79 -13.36 8.75
CA SER A 119 -14.24 -12.45 9.75
C SER A 119 -13.96 -13.14 11.08
N GLU A 120 -14.83 -14.06 11.54
CA GLU A 120 -14.59 -14.87 12.74
C GLU A 120 -13.31 -15.72 12.59
N ILE A 121 -13.18 -16.46 11.48
CA ILE A 121 -12.00 -17.30 11.22
C ILE A 121 -10.71 -16.45 11.15
N VAL A 122 -10.76 -15.28 10.54
CA VAL A 122 -9.60 -14.40 10.44
C VAL A 122 -9.23 -13.83 11.80
N ARG A 123 -10.20 -13.37 12.61
CA ARG A 123 -9.97 -12.83 13.97
C ARG A 123 -9.22 -13.82 14.87
N ASP A 124 -9.63 -15.10 14.85
CA ASP A 124 -9.00 -16.14 15.66
C ASP A 124 -7.54 -16.41 15.27
N ASN A 125 -7.16 -16.04 14.04
CA ASN A 125 -5.82 -16.28 13.47
C ASN A 125 -5.03 -14.99 13.23
N ILE A 126 -5.50 -13.82 13.66
CA ILE A 126 -4.73 -12.57 13.57
C ILE A 126 -3.61 -12.61 14.63
N ILE A 127 -2.38 -12.58 14.16
CA ILE A 127 -1.22 -12.32 14.99
C ILE A 127 -0.92 -10.83 14.91
N PHE A 128 -1.12 -10.11 16.03
CA PHE A 128 -0.75 -8.70 16.09
C PHE A 128 0.78 -8.59 16.21
N TYR A 129 1.41 -8.10 15.17
CA TYR A 129 2.81 -7.77 15.22
C TYR A 129 2.99 -6.47 16.01
N ASN A 130 3.86 -6.50 17.01
CA ASN A 130 4.24 -5.28 17.74
C ASN A 130 5.28 -4.50 16.92
N ASN A 131 4.86 -4.02 15.74
CA ASN A 131 5.71 -3.25 14.86
C ASN A 131 5.90 -1.84 15.42
N HIS A 132 7.05 -1.25 15.14
CA HIS A 132 7.34 0.15 15.48
C HIS A 132 6.53 1.08 14.55
N LYS A 133 5.26 1.31 14.91
CA LYS A 133 4.36 2.20 14.17
C LYS A 133 4.80 3.66 14.29
N HIS A 134 4.66 4.40 13.20
CA HIS A 134 4.91 5.84 13.18
C HIS A 134 3.79 6.59 13.91
N SER A 135 4.13 7.76 14.45
CA SER A 135 3.21 8.58 15.26
C SER A 135 2.56 9.73 14.49
N ASN A 136 2.76 9.82 13.17
CA ASN A 136 2.15 10.88 12.38
C ASN A 136 0.71 10.49 12.03
N GLU A 137 -0.25 11.02 12.77
CA GLU A 137 -1.69 10.77 12.57
C GLU A 137 -2.22 11.42 11.28
N ASP A 138 -1.54 12.45 10.77
CA ASP A 138 -1.94 13.20 9.58
C ASP A 138 -1.53 12.50 8.27
N ILE A 139 -0.95 11.30 8.35
CA ILE A 139 -0.38 10.59 7.18
C ILE A 139 -1.40 10.35 6.07
N PHE A 140 -2.64 10.00 6.41
CA PHE A 140 -3.69 9.74 5.41
C PHE A 140 -4.17 11.04 4.76
N GLU A 141 -4.30 12.11 5.55
CA GLU A 141 -4.64 13.43 5.03
C GLU A 141 -3.53 13.94 4.10
N ASN A 142 -2.28 13.79 4.50
CA ASN A 142 -1.13 14.14 3.65
C ASN A 142 -1.14 13.36 2.34
N ILE A 143 -1.38 12.05 2.35
CA ILE A 143 -1.49 11.21 1.15
C ILE A 143 -2.62 11.72 0.25
N GLU A 144 -3.80 12.01 0.81
CA GLU A 144 -4.96 12.48 0.06
C GLU A 144 -4.70 13.84 -0.61
N GLN A 145 -4.11 14.79 0.12
CA GLN A 145 -3.74 16.11 -0.43
C GLN A 145 -2.70 15.98 -1.55
N LEU A 146 -1.70 15.13 -1.37
CA LEU A 146 -0.67 14.89 -2.39
C LEU A 146 -1.24 14.25 -3.66
N GLU A 147 -2.10 13.22 -3.52
CA GLU A 147 -2.79 12.59 -4.66
C GLU A 147 -3.66 13.60 -5.42
N LEU A 148 -4.37 14.46 -4.68
CA LEU A 148 -5.22 15.49 -5.26
C LEU A 148 -4.39 16.52 -6.03
N ALA A 149 -3.26 16.98 -5.47
CA ALA A 149 -2.34 17.89 -6.12
C ALA A 149 -1.73 17.31 -7.41
N ILE A 150 -1.29 16.06 -7.36
CA ILE A 150 -0.76 15.32 -8.52
C ILE A 150 -1.82 15.22 -9.63
N ARG A 151 -3.07 14.94 -9.26
CA ARG A 151 -4.20 14.89 -10.20
C ARG A 151 -4.51 16.24 -10.81
N GLN A 152 -4.49 17.30 -10.00
CA GLN A 152 -4.76 18.68 -10.43
C GLN A 152 -3.56 19.31 -11.14
N LYS A 153 -2.37 18.69 -11.11
CA LYS A 153 -1.12 19.24 -11.63
C LYS A 153 -0.76 20.59 -11.01
N LYS A 154 -0.93 20.68 -9.69
CA LYS A 154 -0.62 21.87 -8.89
C LYS A 154 0.56 21.63 -7.97
N GLN A 155 1.28 22.70 -7.64
CA GLN A 155 2.34 22.67 -6.64
C GLN A 155 1.77 22.31 -5.26
N VAL A 156 2.65 21.79 -4.40
CA VAL A 156 2.34 21.56 -2.99
C VAL A 156 3.33 22.26 -2.10
N SER A 157 2.86 22.66 -0.93
CA SER A 157 3.72 23.15 0.14
C SER A 157 3.50 22.36 1.41
N PHE A 158 4.57 22.22 2.22
CA PHE A 158 4.53 21.50 3.48
C PHE A 158 5.70 21.91 4.37
N TYR A 159 5.59 21.66 5.67
CA TYR A 159 6.73 21.63 6.57
C TYR A 159 7.36 20.24 6.60
N TYR A 160 8.67 20.17 6.73
CA TYR A 160 9.40 18.90 6.77
C TYR A 160 10.22 18.80 8.05
N PHE A 161 10.08 17.67 8.77
CA PHE A 161 10.71 17.48 10.07
C PHE A 161 11.51 16.18 10.15
N ASP A 162 12.47 16.16 11.07
CA ASP A 162 13.10 14.97 11.61
C ASP A 162 12.63 14.77 13.05
N LEU A 163 12.95 13.62 13.63
CA LEU A 163 12.71 13.37 15.04
C LEU A 163 14.04 13.47 15.82
N ASP A 164 14.01 14.13 16.98
CA ASP A 164 15.11 14.10 17.93
C ASP A 164 15.15 12.77 18.72
N GLU A 165 16.12 12.61 19.61
CA GLU A 165 16.26 11.44 20.48
C GLU A 165 15.10 11.25 21.48
N LYS A 166 14.29 12.28 21.68
CA LYS A 166 13.07 12.29 22.51
C LYS A 166 11.80 12.12 21.69
N ARG A 167 11.94 11.91 20.36
CA ARG A 167 10.86 11.82 19.38
C ARG A 167 10.06 13.11 19.16
N ASN A 168 10.62 14.29 19.51
CA ASN A 168 10.02 15.55 19.17
C ASN A 168 10.28 15.89 17.69
N ARG A 169 9.32 16.58 17.04
CA ARG A 169 9.48 17.07 15.67
C ARG A 169 10.48 18.24 15.63
N VAL A 170 11.57 18.07 14.89
CA VAL A 170 12.56 19.11 14.61
C VAL A 170 12.41 19.53 13.16
N TYR A 171 11.82 20.69 12.95
CA TYR A 171 11.54 21.20 11.61
C TYR A 171 12.81 21.63 10.90
N ARG A 172 13.00 21.16 9.66
CA ARG A 172 14.10 21.60 8.80
C ARG A 172 13.88 23.02 8.31
N LYS A 173 14.95 23.68 7.86
CA LYS A 173 14.94 25.05 7.33
C LYS A 173 14.28 26.08 8.26
N GLU A 174 14.50 25.97 9.57
CA GLU A 174 13.93 26.92 10.53
C GLU A 174 12.39 27.02 10.42
N LYS A 175 11.72 25.89 10.15
CA LYS A 175 10.28 25.81 9.94
C LYS A 175 9.78 26.63 8.72
N LYS A 176 10.60 26.80 7.67
CA LYS A 176 10.11 27.33 6.39
C LYS A 176 9.42 26.24 5.58
N ARG A 177 8.38 26.63 4.87
CA ARG A 177 7.66 25.71 3.98
C ARG A 177 8.55 25.28 2.80
N TYR A 178 8.44 24.02 2.45
CA TYR A 178 8.92 23.49 1.19
C TYR A 178 7.82 23.73 0.16
N ILE A 179 8.15 24.24 -1.00
CA ILE A 179 7.27 24.34 -2.17
C ILE A 179 7.93 23.49 -3.26
N THR A 180 7.16 22.61 -3.90
CA THR A 180 7.69 21.69 -4.88
C THR A 180 6.61 21.22 -5.87
N ASP A 181 7.06 20.71 -7.02
CA ASP A 181 6.20 20.20 -8.09
C ASP A 181 6.00 18.68 -7.89
N PRO A 182 4.85 18.20 -7.40
CA PRO A 182 4.61 16.79 -7.16
C PRO A 182 4.52 16.01 -8.47
N VAL A 183 5.22 14.88 -8.54
CA VAL A 183 5.28 14.01 -9.72
C VAL A 183 4.49 12.74 -9.49
N ALA A 184 4.78 12.01 -8.40
CA ALA A 184 4.13 10.75 -8.06
C ALA A 184 4.23 10.48 -6.55
N LEU A 185 3.28 9.71 -6.03
CA LEU A 185 3.41 9.00 -4.77
C LEU A 185 3.89 7.57 -5.02
N VAL A 186 4.94 7.17 -4.33
CA VAL A 186 5.54 5.84 -4.44
C VAL A 186 5.57 5.19 -3.08
N PHE A 187 5.05 3.97 -2.99
CA PHE A 187 5.20 3.13 -1.80
C PHE A 187 6.45 2.27 -1.95
N SER A 188 7.39 2.41 -1.04
CA SER A 188 8.65 1.66 -1.06
C SER A 188 9.13 1.42 0.37
N GLU A 189 9.55 0.19 0.67
CA GLU A 189 10.10 -0.22 1.98
C GLU A 189 9.30 0.36 3.16
N ASP A 190 8.03 -0.01 3.23
CA ASP A 190 7.08 0.35 4.30
C ASP A 190 6.82 1.85 4.48
N ASN A 191 7.12 2.68 3.49
CA ASN A 191 6.85 4.11 3.55
C ASN A 191 6.31 4.67 2.24
N TYR A 192 5.48 5.70 2.33
CA TYR A 192 5.14 6.54 1.19
C TYR A 192 6.17 7.64 0.98
N TYR A 193 6.53 7.83 -0.28
CA TYR A 193 7.42 8.89 -0.73
C TYR A 193 6.74 9.75 -1.77
N LEU A 194 6.82 11.04 -1.59
CA LEU A 194 6.53 12.00 -2.65
C LEU A 194 7.78 12.12 -3.53
N VAL A 195 7.69 11.69 -4.77
CA VAL A 195 8.63 12.06 -5.82
C VAL A 195 8.20 13.42 -6.33
N ALA A 196 9.05 14.42 -6.18
CA ALA A 196 8.78 15.78 -6.62
C ALA A 196 9.94 16.31 -7.46
N TYR A 197 9.65 17.20 -8.41
CA TYR A 197 10.68 17.92 -9.14
C TYR A 197 11.06 19.19 -8.37
N SER A 198 12.33 19.36 -8.15
CA SER A 198 12.87 20.56 -7.51
C SER A 198 13.51 21.47 -8.55
N GLN A 199 12.92 22.62 -8.76
CA GLN A 199 13.49 23.63 -9.67
C GLN A 199 14.87 24.09 -9.21
N LYS A 200 15.12 24.11 -7.88
CA LYS A 200 16.43 24.48 -7.32
C LYS A 200 17.55 23.52 -7.73
N TYR A 201 17.25 22.22 -7.72
CA TYR A 201 18.23 21.17 -8.03
C TYR A 201 18.12 20.65 -9.47
N GLN A 202 17.12 21.12 -10.22
CA GLN A 202 16.78 20.68 -11.58
C GLN A 202 16.68 19.14 -11.69
N ASN A 203 16.24 18.50 -10.64
CA ASN A 203 16.14 17.04 -10.54
C ASN A 203 14.98 16.60 -9.65
N ALA A 204 14.67 15.30 -9.71
CA ALA A 204 13.72 14.69 -8.79
C ALA A 204 14.29 14.62 -7.37
N VAL A 205 13.44 14.87 -6.39
CA VAL A 205 13.75 14.76 -4.95
C VAL A 205 12.67 13.93 -4.30
N ASN A 206 13.06 13.05 -3.40
CA ASN A 206 12.14 12.19 -2.67
C ASN A 206 11.94 12.72 -1.24
N TYR A 207 10.68 12.85 -0.85
CA TYR A 207 10.30 13.23 0.51
C TYR A 207 9.46 12.13 1.14
N ARG A 208 9.79 11.72 2.35
CA ARG A 208 8.96 10.80 3.13
C ARG A 208 7.68 11.50 3.57
N VAL A 209 6.54 10.91 3.29
CA VAL A 209 5.24 11.53 3.60
C VAL A 209 4.96 11.54 5.10
N ASP A 210 5.44 10.55 5.85
CA ASP A 210 5.36 10.49 7.32
C ASP A 210 6.16 11.59 8.04
N ARG A 211 7.06 12.29 7.30
CA ARG A 211 7.85 13.44 7.77
C ARG A 211 7.30 14.80 7.35
N MET A 212 6.14 14.79 6.71
CA MET A 212 5.45 16.02 6.30
C MET A 212 4.43 16.45 7.36
N ASP A 213 4.29 17.74 7.49
CA ASP A 213 3.31 18.39 8.35
C ASP A 213 2.61 19.49 7.53
N THR A 214 1.29 19.57 7.65
CA THR A 214 0.45 20.61 7.01
C THR A 214 0.70 20.68 5.49
N VAL A 215 0.34 19.63 4.77
CA VAL A 215 0.39 19.60 3.30
C VAL A 215 -0.73 20.44 2.73
N GLU A 216 -0.39 21.41 1.88
CA GLU A 216 -1.35 22.30 1.22
C GLU A 216 -1.12 22.31 -0.29
N ILE A 217 -2.21 22.39 -1.05
CA ILE A 217 -2.17 22.51 -2.51
C ILE A 217 -2.08 23.99 -2.84
N GLU A 218 -1.05 24.37 -3.60
CA GLU A 218 -0.87 25.76 -4.04
C GLU A 218 -1.76 26.08 -5.26
N GLU A 219 -1.90 27.35 -5.56
CA GLU A 219 -2.64 27.77 -6.77
C GLU A 219 -1.83 27.57 -8.04
N GLU A 220 -0.52 27.64 -7.94
CA GLU A 220 0.41 27.56 -9.04
C GLU A 220 0.45 26.17 -9.67
N PRO A 221 0.48 26.06 -11.02
CA PRO A 221 0.64 24.80 -11.69
C PRO A 221 2.09 24.28 -11.56
N ILE A 222 2.27 22.96 -11.68
CA ILE A 222 3.61 22.36 -11.76
C ILE A 222 4.33 22.76 -13.06
N CYS A 223 5.65 22.80 -13.02
CA CYS A 223 6.46 23.12 -14.20
C CYS A 223 6.43 22.01 -15.27
N GLU A 224 6.85 22.35 -16.49
CA GLU A 224 6.84 21.41 -17.62
C GLU A 224 7.80 20.22 -17.40
N GLU A 225 8.94 20.46 -16.78
CA GLU A 225 9.94 19.43 -16.46
C GLU A 225 9.38 18.36 -15.51
N ALA A 226 8.52 18.74 -14.57
CA ALA A 226 7.82 17.81 -13.69
C ALA A 226 6.86 16.91 -14.48
N LEU A 227 6.18 17.46 -15.48
CA LEU A 227 5.30 16.68 -16.38
C LEU A 227 6.07 15.65 -17.21
N ILE A 228 7.27 16.02 -17.68
CA ILE A 228 8.16 15.12 -18.42
C ILE A 228 8.65 13.99 -17.52
N LYS A 229 9.05 14.30 -16.28
CA LYS A 229 9.47 13.29 -15.29
C LYS A 229 8.35 12.32 -14.96
N LYS A 230 7.10 12.79 -14.84
CA LYS A 230 5.93 11.94 -14.57
C LYS A 230 5.76 10.82 -15.60
N ARG A 231 6.04 11.08 -16.86
CA ARG A 231 5.95 10.07 -17.94
C ARG A 231 7.01 8.97 -17.84
N LYS A 232 8.06 9.18 -17.06
CA LYS A 232 9.18 8.22 -16.87
C LYS A 232 9.13 7.49 -15.53
N THR A 233 8.08 7.68 -14.73
CA THR A 233 8.03 7.21 -13.35
C THR A 233 7.69 5.71 -13.24
N GLU A 234 7.25 5.05 -14.31
CA GLU A 234 6.86 3.64 -14.28
C GLU A 234 8.02 2.69 -13.89
N THR A 235 9.26 3.02 -14.30
CA THR A 235 10.46 2.23 -13.97
C THR A 235 11.23 2.75 -12.75
N TYR A 236 10.75 3.81 -12.13
CA TYR A 236 11.44 4.49 -11.04
C TYR A 236 11.69 3.61 -9.80
N PRO A 237 10.72 2.81 -9.32
CA PRO A 237 10.93 1.96 -8.13
C PRO A 237 12.00 0.89 -8.33
N GLU A 238 12.18 0.39 -9.54
CA GLU A 238 13.18 -0.64 -9.86
C GLU A 238 14.62 -0.09 -9.83
N GLN A 239 14.78 1.19 -10.16
CA GLN A 239 16.08 1.88 -10.25
C GLN A 239 16.57 2.42 -8.91
N VAL A 240 15.66 2.62 -7.95
CA VAL A 240 15.93 3.30 -6.68
C VAL A 240 16.13 2.31 -5.55
N PHE A 241 17.20 2.47 -4.79
CA PHE A 241 17.44 1.74 -3.55
C PHE A 241 17.06 2.62 -2.36
N LYS A 242 16.05 2.20 -1.57
CA LYS A 242 15.55 2.92 -0.38
C LYS A 242 15.18 4.39 -0.66
N MET A 243 14.71 4.68 -1.88
CA MET A 243 14.34 6.03 -2.31
C MET A 243 15.46 7.09 -2.12
N TYR A 244 16.72 6.65 -2.07
CA TYR A 244 17.87 7.54 -2.13
C TYR A 244 18.09 8.03 -3.56
N ASN A 245 18.33 9.33 -3.70
CA ASN A 245 18.68 9.92 -4.98
C ASN A 245 20.18 9.70 -5.26
N GLY A 246 20.49 9.34 -6.48
CA GLY A 246 21.84 9.18 -7.01
C GLY A 246 21.87 9.39 -8.51
N GLU A 247 23.04 9.45 -9.10
CA GLU A 247 23.19 9.39 -10.55
C GLU A 247 22.73 8.03 -11.06
N THR A 248 21.96 8.03 -12.14
CA THR A 248 21.45 6.79 -12.74
C THR A 248 22.52 6.23 -13.68
N GLU A 249 22.98 5.02 -13.38
CA GLU A 249 23.99 4.31 -14.14
C GLU A 249 23.54 2.91 -14.51
N THR A 250 24.05 2.42 -15.65
CA THR A 250 23.85 1.02 -16.04
C THR A 250 25.01 0.19 -15.55
N VAL A 251 24.75 -0.68 -14.58
CA VAL A 251 25.77 -1.50 -13.89
C VAL A 251 25.69 -2.94 -14.38
N THR A 252 26.85 -3.56 -14.55
CA THR A 252 27.00 -5.02 -14.71
C THR A 252 27.34 -5.62 -13.35
N LEU A 253 26.47 -6.51 -12.85
CA LEU A 253 26.69 -7.28 -11.63
C LEU A 253 27.00 -8.72 -12.01
N GLU A 254 28.03 -9.30 -11.38
CA GLU A 254 28.27 -10.74 -11.39
C GLU A 254 27.97 -11.33 -10.02
N PHE A 255 27.37 -12.52 -10.00
CA PHE A 255 26.95 -13.17 -8.76
C PHE A 255 26.97 -14.70 -8.88
N ALA A 256 27.14 -15.35 -7.75
CA ALA A 256 27.08 -16.81 -7.66
C ALA A 256 25.63 -17.32 -7.88
N PRO A 257 25.43 -18.47 -8.55
CA PRO A 257 24.10 -19.00 -8.89
C PRO A 257 23.14 -19.11 -7.71
N GLU A 258 23.62 -19.36 -6.51
CA GLU A 258 22.81 -19.43 -5.30
C GLU A 258 22.18 -18.09 -4.88
N ARG A 259 22.58 -16.96 -5.51
CA ARG A 259 22.02 -15.61 -5.27
C ARG A 259 20.95 -15.22 -6.27
N LEU A 260 20.61 -16.10 -7.19
CA LEU A 260 19.64 -15.84 -8.24
C LEU A 260 18.27 -15.40 -7.67
N GLY A 261 17.77 -16.05 -6.62
CA GLY A 261 16.52 -15.64 -5.95
C GLY A 261 16.56 -14.19 -5.46
N SER A 262 17.64 -13.79 -4.76
CA SER A 262 17.79 -12.41 -4.28
C SER A 262 17.89 -11.38 -5.42
N VAL A 263 18.39 -11.79 -6.57
CA VAL A 263 18.45 -10.93 -7.76
C VAL A 263 17.05 -10.77 -8.37
N TYR A 264 16.29 -11.85 -8.48
CA TYR A 264 14.89 -11.79 -8.92
C TYR A 264 14.01 -10.99 -7.95
N ASP A 265 14.18 -11.17 -6.65
CA ASP A 265 13.44 -10.40 -5.63
C ASP A 265 13.66 -8.88 -5.78
N LYS A 266 14.86 -8.47 -6.23
CA LYS A 266 15.20 -7.05 -6.36
C LYS A 266 14.85 -6.48 -7.74
N PHE A 267 15.11 -7.19 -8.81
CA PHE A 267 15.04 -6.67 -10.17
C PHE A 267 13.91 -7.29 -11.01
N GLY A 268 13.12 -8.19 -10.42
CA GLY A 268 12.04 -8.91 -11.10
C GLY A 268 12.55 -10.12 -11.92
N GLU A 269 11.63 -10.99 -12.29
CA GLU A 269 11.93 -12.24 -13.02
C GLU A 269 12.17 -12.03 -14.53
N GLN A 270 11.91 -10.83 -15.05
CA GLN A 270 12.02 -10.51 -16.49
C GLN A 270 13.42 -10.05 -16.90
N ILE A 271 14.39 -10.01 -15.98
CA ILE A 271 15.76 -9.59 -16.27
C ILE A 271 16.50 -10.63 -17.12
N GLU A 272 17.33 -10.14 -18.04
CA GLU A 272 18.20 -11.01 -18.86
C GLU A 272 19.40 -11.47 -18.04
N ILE A 273 19.53 -12.79 -17.84
CA ILE A 273 20.65 -13.41 -17.16
C ILE A 273 21.59 -14.03 -18.18
N ARG A 274 22.89 -13.79 -18.03
CA ARG A 274 23.95 -14.36 -18.86
C ARG A 274 24.93 -15.14 -18.00
N HIS A 275 25.63 -16.11 -18.60
CA HIS A 275 26.72 -16.80 -17.93
C HIS A 275 28.00 -15.97 -17.98
N ALA A 276 28.76 -15.99 -16.89
CA ALA A 276 30.11 -15.44 -16.78
C ALA A 276 31.12 -16.56 -16.46
N ASP A 277 32.38 -16.20 -16.47
CA ASP A 277 33.46 -17.19 -16.23
C ASP A 277 33.39 -17.78 -14.82
N GLY A 278 33.91 -19.01 -14.67
CA GLY A 278 33.97 -19.69 -13.38
C GLY A 278 32.60 -20.12 -12.81
N GLY A 279 31.57 -20.24 -13.68
CA GLY A 279 30.23 -20.68 -13.28
C GLY A 279 29.38 -19.56 -12.65
N TRP A 280 29.82 -18.30 -12.73
CA TRP A 280 29.07 -17.14 -12.27
C TRP A 280 27.97 -16.77 -13.26
N LEU A 281 26.99 -16.06 -12.76
CA LEU A 281 25.93 -15.41 -13.54
C LEU A 281 26.15 -13.91 -13.58
N LYS A 282 25.67 -13.24 -14.62
CA LYS A 282 25.73 -11.78 -14.74
C LYS A 282 24.44 -11.19 -15.27
N ILE A 283 24.14 -9.98 -14.80
CA ILE A 283 23.04 -9.15 -15.25
C ILE A 283 23.54 -7.74 -15.58
N LYS A 284 22.77 -7.05 -16.40
CA LYS A 284 22.96 -5.63 -16.68
C LYS A 284 21.70 -4.90 -16.26
N VAL A 285 21.81 -4.01 -15.29
CA VAL A 285 20.68 -3.30 -14.68
C VAL A 285 20.96 -1.82 -14.57
N THR A 286 19.93 -0.99 -14.72
CA THR A 286 20.04 0.46 -14.54
C THR A 286 19.59 0.81 -13.13
N VAL A 287 20.48 1.41 -12.33
CA VAL A 287 20.25 1.73 -10.93
C VAL A 287 20.74 3.14 -10.58
N GLN A 288 20.19 3.72 -9.52
CA GLN A 288 20.74 4.93 -8.93
C GLN A 288 21.88 4.56 -7.98
N ILE A 289 23.07 5.09 -8.25
CA ILE A 289 24.26 4.86 -7.43
C ILE A 289 24.07 5.55 -6.09
N SER A 290 24.13 4.80 -5.02
CA SER A 290 23.81 5.29 -3.68
C SER A 290 24.36 4.36 -2.60
N PRO A 291 24.54 4.85 -1.35
CA PRO A 291 24.96 4.01 -0.24
C PRO A 291 24.07 2.76 -0.01
N PRO A 292 22.75 2.83 -0.14
CA PRO A 292 21.91 1.62 -0.08
C PRO A 292 22.18 0.61 -1.19
N PHE A 293 22.46 1.05 -2.43
CA PHE A 293 22.87 0.14 -3.50
C PHE A 293 24.17 -0.59 -3.16
N PHE A 294 25.18 0.13 -2.70
CA PHE A 294 26.45 -0.47 -2.27
C PHE A 294 26.26 -1.42 -1.10
N SER A 295 25.44 -1.07 -0.12
CA SER A 295 25.10 -1.95 1.01
C SER A 295 24.39 -3.22 0.55
N TRP A 296 23.51 -3.11 -0.44
CA TRP A 296 22.83 -4.27 -1.02
C TRP A 296 23.80 -5.21 -1.73
N VAL A 297 24.78 -4.72 -2.45
CA VAL A 297 25.84 -5.55 -3.03
C VAL A 297 26.73 -6.17 -1.95
N PHE A 298 27.13 -5.36 -0.95
CA PHE A 298 28.03 -5.75 0.13
C PHE A 298 27.48 -6.91 0.99
N GLN A 299 26.16 -6.98 1.22
CA GLN A 299 25.56 -8.06 2.02
C GLN A 299 25.86 -9.47 1.49
N PHE A 300 26.14 -9.61 0.20
CA PHE A 300 26.45 -10.87 -0.44
C PHE A 300 27.93 -11.23 -0.39
N LYS A 301 28.77 -10.37 0.14
CA LYS A 301 30.22 -10.57 0.36
C LYS A 301 30.92 -11.02 -0.93
N ASP A 302 31.58 -12.18 -0.90
CA ASP A 302 32.30 -12.81 -2.01
C ASP A 302 31.40 -13.43 -3.10
N LYS A 303 30.05 -13.37 -2.92
CA LYS A 303 29.06 -13.99 -3.82
C LYS A 303 28.42 -13.03 -4.79
N MET A 304 28.78 -11.74 -4.74
CA MET A 304 28.33 -10.71 -5.69
C MET A 304 29.39 -9.64 -5.84
N ARG A 305 29.54 -9.11 -7.05
CA ARG A 305 30.47 -8.02 -7.35
C ARG A 305 29.97 -7.12 -8.45
N ILE A 306 30.36 -5.84 -8.38
CA ILE A 306 30.20 -4.87 -9.45
C ILE A 306 31.37 -5.05 -10.44
N VAL A 307 31.07 -5.17 -11.74
CA VAL A 307 32.08 -5.36 -12.78
C VAL A 307 32.21 -4.09 -13.63
N GLU A 308 31.10 -3.48 -14.00
CA GLU A 308 31.04 -2.28 -14.83
C GLU A 308 29.97 -1.30 -14.31
N PRO A 309 30.14 0.00 -14.54
CA PRO A 309 31.33 0.67 -15.09
C PRO A 309 32.44 0.79 -14.05
N ALA A 310 33.66 1.05 -14.50
CA ALA A 310 34.82 1.19 -13.62
C ALA A 310 34.66 2.34 -12.59
N SER A 311 33.98 3.42 -12.96
CA SER A 311 33.66 4.54 -12.05
C SER A 311 32.90 4.08 -10.82
N VAL A 312 31.82 3.31 -11.00
CA VAL A 312 30.98 2.79 -9.90
C VAL A 312 31.76 1.77 -9.06
N LEU A 313 32.60 0.94 -9.69
CA LEU A 313 33.45 0.00 -8.96
C LEU A 313 34.46 0.72 -8.06
N GLU A 314 35.09 1.81 -8.54
CA GLU A 314 36.03 2.59 -7.72
C GLU A 314 35.31 3.32 -6.56
N GLU A 315 34.13 3.91 -6.80
CA GLU A 315 33.33 4.53 -5.73
C GLU A 315 32.94 3.50 -4.65
N TYR A 316 32.57 2.27 -5.07
CA TYR A 316 32.28 1.17 -4.16
C TYR A 316 33.52 0.77 -3.33
N LYS A 317 34.70 0.64 -3.98
CA LYS A 317 35.96 0.35 -3.28
C LYS A 317 36.32 1.41 -2.25
N ASP A 318 36.14 2.69 -2.60
CA ASP A 318 36.45 3.80 -1.70
C ASP A 318 35.50 3.85 -0.51
N SER A 319 34.23 3.51 -0.72
CA SER A 319 33.25 3.32 0.38
C SER A 319 33.72 2.21 1.35
N ILE A 320 34.22 1.08 0.84
CA ILE A 320 34.74 -0.02 1.67
C ILE A 320 36.01 0.39 2.41
N LYS A 321 36.96 1.09 1.75
CA LYS A 321 38.19 1.60 2.40
C LYS A 321 37.85 2.54 3.56
N THR A 322 36.89 3.43 3.35
CA THR A 322 36.42 4.35 4.42
C THR A 322 35.90 3.59 5.64
N LEU A 323 35.10 2.53 5.40
CA LEU A 323 34.61 1.68 6.49
C LEU A 323 35.75 0.96 7.22
N LEU A 324 36.75 0.44 6.49
CA LEU A 324 37.91 -0.22 7.10
C LEU A 324 38.73 0.75 7.96
N LEU A 325 38.90 2.01 7.55
CA LEU A 325 39.58 3.01 8.36
C LEU A 325 38.85 3.25 9.69
N ILE A 326 37.52 3.46 9.64
CA ILE A 326 36.71 3.68 10.83
C ILE A 326 36.81 2.49 11.81
N ILE A 327 36.79 1.26 11.29
CA ILE A 327 36.85 0.06 12.12
C ILE A 327 38.23 -0.11 12.77
N ASN A 328 39.30 0.28 12.08
CA ASN A 328 40.66 0.20 12.61
C ASN A 328 41.01 1.31 13.62
N ASP A 329 40.23 2.40 13.64
CA ASP A 329 40.39 3.50 14.60
C ASP A 329 39.66 3.27 15.94
N VAL A 330 38.87 2.19 16.03
CA VAL A 330 38.17 1.73 17.25
C VAL A 330 38.95 0.62 17.95
#